data_40a79256a84c4aea1564a404b04d6285
#
_entry.id   40a79256a84c4aea1564a404b04d6285
#
_cell.length_a   1.000
_cell.length_b   1.000
_cell.length_c   1.000
_cell.angle_alpha   90.00
_cell.angle_beta   90.00
_cell.angle_gamma   90.00
#
_symmetry.space_group_name_H-M   'P 1'
#
loop_
_entity.id
_entity.type
_entity.pdbx_description
1 polymer ?
#
loop_
_entity_poly.entity_id
_entity_poly.type
_entity_poly.pdbx_seq_one_letter_code
_entity_poly.pdbx_strand_id
1 'polypeptide(L)'
;MKIIHLSDPHIYIDKIHGIDPVSKFKKALSHIKNNHGDADLFAITGDITDLGDKDSYQLFIKIIDEAGLPKNLNPQLIIGNHDNRDEFKINFPNIETDPNGFIQYFKDIDNKRLIFIDTN
;
A
#
# COMPACT_ATOMS: atom_id res chain seq x y z
N MET A 1 -18.11 3.99 9.77
CA MET A 1 -16.74 3.68 9.36
C MET A 1 -16.66 3.67 7.83
N LYS A 2 -15.72 4.43 7.27
CA LYS A 2 -15.47 4.55 5.83
C LYS A 2 -14.05 4.07 5.54
N ILE A 3 -13.91 3.03 4.74
CA ILE A 3 -12.62 2.46 4.36
C ILE A 3 -12.40 2.67 2.87
N ILE A 4 -11.20 3.11 2.50
CA ILE A 4 -10.74 3.10 1.13
C ILE A 4 -9.85 1.89 0.94
N HIS A 5 -10.10 1.14 -0.11
CA HIS A 5 -9.34 -0.05 -0.44
C HIS A 5 -8.86 0.03 -1.89
N LEU A 6 -7.56 -0.05 -2.09
CA LEU A 6 -6.93 -0.31 -3.38
C LEU A 6 -6.21 -1.65 -3.33
N SER A 7 -6.07 -2.30 -4.47
CA SER A 7 -5.26 -3.50 -4.62
C SER A 7 -4.45 -3.42 -5.90
N ASP A 8 -3.38 -4.18 -5.96
CA ASP A 8 -2.62 -4.45 -7.18
C ASP A 8 -2.16 -3.19 -7.93
N PRO A 9 -1.52 -2.22 -7.28
CA PRO A 9 -1.02 -1.05 -8.00
C PRO A 9 0.14 -1.36 -8.93
N HIS A 10 0.85 -2.49 -8.75
CA HIS A 10 1.95 -2.96 -9.59
C HIS A 10 2.93 -1.84 -9.95
N ILE A 11 3.42 -1.10 -8.97
CA ILE A 11 4.32 0.03 -9.21
C ILE A 11 5.60 -0.46 -9.89
N TYR A 12 5.88 0.16 -11.04
CA TYR A 12 7.05 -0.09 -11.85
C TYR A 12 7.42 1.16 -12.65
N ILE A 13 8.70 1.34 -12.93
CA ILE A 13 9.21 2.55 -13.60
C ILE A 13 8.72 2.69 -15.04
N ASP A 14 8.50 1.57 -15.72
CA ASP A 14 8.06 1.51 -17.09
C ASP A 14 6.59 1.10 -17.23
N LYS A 15 6.12 1.02 -18.45
CA LYS A 15 4.77 0.53 -18.76
C LYS A 15 4.72 -1.00 -18.69
N ILE A 16 3.62 -1.49 -18.13
CA ILE A 16 3.27 -2.91 -18.10
C ILE A 16 2.12 -3.11 -19.10
N HIS A 17 2.35 -3.92 -20.13
CA HIS A 17 1.36 -4.15 -21.21
C HIS A 17 0.77 -2.85 -21.79
N GLY A 18 1.60 -1.82 -21.98
CA GLY A 18 1.18 -0.53 -22.49
C GLY A 18 0.49 0.42 -21.48
N ILE A 19 0.32 -0.04 -20.24
CA ILE A 19 -0.29 0.73 -19.14
C ILE A 19 0.81 1.35 -18.29
N ASP A 20 0.65 2.64 -17.95
CA ASP A 20 1.51 3.34 -17.02
C ASP A 20 0.93 3.21 -15.58
N PRO A 21 1.48 2.32 -14.74
CA PRO A 21 0.95 2.08 -13.40
C PRO A 21 1.16 3.30 -12.49
N VAL A 22 2.26 4.02 -12.64
CA VAL A 22 2.58 5.22 -11.86
C VAL A 22 1.54 6.31 -12.08
N SER A 23 1.23 6.60 -13.34
CA SER A 23 0.24 7.62 -13.69
C SER A 23 -1.15 7.27 -13.16
N LYS A 24 -1.55 6.00 -13.28
CA LYS A 24 -2.84 5.53 -12.75
C LYS A 24 -2.91 5.63 -11.24
N PHE A 25 -1.86 5.21 -10.55
CA PHE A 25 -1.81 5.26 -9.09
C PHE A 25 -1.85 6.70 -8.58
N LYS A 26 -1.07 7.62 -9.18
CA LYS A 26 -1.13 9.05 -8.85
C LYS A 26 -2.54 9.65 -9.02
N LYS A 27 -3.26 9.26 -10.08
CA LYS A 27 -4.66 9.69 -10.28
C LYS A 27 -5.58 9.17 -9.17
N ALA A 28 -5.42 7.90 -8.77
CA ALA A 28 -6.20 7.31 -7.68
C ALA A 28 -5.95 8.05 -6.36
N LEU A 29 -4.68 8.31 -6.01
CA LEU A 29 -4.32 9.06 -4.80
C LEU A 29 -4.86 10.49 -4.81
N SER A 30 -4.80 11.17 -5.94
CA SER A 30 -5.40 12.51 -6.10
C SER A 30 -6.92 12.47 -5.88
N HIS A 31 -7.60 11.48 -6.44
CA HIS A 31 -9.04 11.28 -6.24
C HIS A 31 -9.38 11.04 -4.76
N ILE A 32 -8.61 10.16 -4.10
CA ILE A 32 -8.78 9.86 -2.67
C ILE A 32 -8.62 11.13 -1.84
N LYS A 33 -7.54 11.88 -2.07
CA LYS A 33 -7.26 13.13 -1.36
C LYS A 33 -8.40 14.14 -1.48
N ASN A 34 -8.91 14.32 -2.68
CA ASN A 34 -9.88 15.38 -2.99
C ASN A 34 -11.31 15.01 -2.58
N ASN A 35 -11.65 13.73 -2.54
CA ASN A 35 -13.05 13.30 -2.36
C ASN A 35 -13.27 12.42 -1.13
N HIS A 36 -12.21 11.92 -0.50
CA HIS A 36 -12.30 10.93 0.57
C HIS A 36 -11.38 11.20 1.75
N GLY A 37 -10.97 12.46 1.94
CA GLY A 37 -10.11 12.87 3.06
C GLY A 37 -10.70 12.59 4.45
N ASP A 38 -12.00 12.32 4.51
CA ASP A 38 -12.77 11.96 5.69
C ASP A 38 -12.80 10.46 6.00
N ALA A 39 -12.13 9.62 5.23
CA ALA A 39 -12.13 8.18 5.48
C ALA A 39 -11.35 7.82 6.75
N ASP A 40 -11.80 6.78 7.43
CA ASP A 40 -11.22 6.31 8.69
C ASP A 40 -9.98 5.45 8.47
N LEU A 41 -9.85 4.82 7.29
CA LEU A 41 -8.72 3.98 6.95
C LEU A 41 -8.52 3.94 5.43
N PHE A 42 -7.25 3.88 5.03
CA PHE A 42 -6.84 3.58 3.66
C PHE A 42 -5.96 2.32 3.66
N ALA A 43 -6.36 1.29 2.91
CA ALA A 43 -5.64 0.04 2.76
C ALA A 43 -5.19 -0.17 1.32
N ILE A 44 -3.96 -0.66 1.15
CA ILE A 44 -3.44 -1.14 -0.14
C ILE A 44 -3.01 -2.59 0.06
N THR A 45 -3.67 -3.51 -0.65
CA THR A 45 -3.51 -4.94 -0.41
C THR A 45 -3.01 -5.65 -1.66
N GLY A 46 -1.83 -6.23 -1.51
CA GLY A 46 -1.22 -7.10 -2.53
C GLY A 46 -0.63 -6.38 -3.72
N ASP A 47 0.40 -6.99 -4.26
CA ASP A 47 1.10 -6.59 -5.48
C ASP A 47 1.38 -5.08 -5.53
N ILE A 48 1.98 -4.58 -4.44
CA ILE A 48 2.35 -3.16 -4.28
C ILE A 48 3.27 -2.76 -5.43
N THR A 49 4.21 -3.65 -5.75
CA THR A 49 5.13 -3.48 -6.87
C THR A 49 5.01 -4.65 -7.84
N ASP A 50 5.48 -4.47 -9.08
CA ASP A 50 5.44 -5.53 -10.09
C ASP A 50 6.59 -6.53 -9.93
N LEU A 51 7.77 -6.07 -9.48
CA LEU A 51 8.97 -6.89 -9.39
C LEU A 51 9.41 -7.23 -7.95
N GLY A 52 8.86 -6.61 -6.94
CA GLY A 52 9.27 -6.79 -5.54
C GLY A 52 10.69 -6.29 -5.25
N ASP A 53 11.22 -5.39 -6.07
CA ASP A 53 12.57 -4.87 -5.93
C ASP A 53 12.63 -3.53 -5.19
N LYS A 54 13.84 -3.19 -4.72
CA LYS A 54 14.12 -1.97 -3.98
C LYS A 54 13.67 -0.71 -4.70
N ASP A 55 13.97 -0.58 -5.99
CA ASP A 55 13.72 0.65 -6.74
C ASP A 55 12.22 0.88 -6.92
N SER A 56 11.45 -0.18 -7.14
CA SER A 56 10.00 -0.13 -7.22
C SER A 56 9.36 0.27 -5.87
N TYR A 57 9.85 -0.26 -4.74
CA TYR A 57 9.37 0.16 -3.42
C TYR A 57 9.72 1.61 -3.11
N GLN A 58 10.93 2.06 -3.45
CA GLN A 58 11.31 3.45 -3.26
C GLN A 58 10.48 4.40 -4.12
N LEU A 59 10.16 3.98 -5.35
CA LEU A 59 9.25 4.73 -6.22
C LEU A 59 7.85 4.81 -5.62
N PHE A 60 7.31 3.70 -5.08
CA PHE A 60 6.03 3.69 -4.38
C PHE A 60 6.02 4.67 -3.19
N ILE A 61 7.03 4.61 -2.32
CA ILE A 61 7.16 5.50 -1.17
C ILE A 61 7.17 6.96 -1.63
N LYS A 62 7.97 7.29 -2.64
CA LYS A 62 8.03 8.63 -3.20
C LYS A 62 6.67 9.12 -3.70
N ILE A 63 5.92 8.26 -4.40
CA ILE A 63 4.58 8.61 -4.90
C ILE A 63 3.62 8.90 -3.75
N ILE A 64 3.63 8.10 -2.70
CA ILE A 64 2.79 8.30 -1.50
C ILE A 64 3.15 9.62 -0.81
N ASP A 65 4.44 9.88 -0.60
CA ASP A 65 4.91 11.12 0.05
C ASP A 65 4.51 12.36 -0.75
N GLU A 66 4.70 12.33 -2.07
CA GLU A 66 4.35 13.43 -2.96
C GLU A 66 2.83 13.65 -3.08
N ALA A 67 2.01 12.64 -2.85
CA ALA A 67 0.56 12.75 -2.92
C ALA A 67 -0.02 13.71 -1.86
N GLY A 68 0.68 13.88 -0.73
CA GLY A 68 0.25 14.77 0.36
C GLY A 68 -1.10 14.39 0.92
N LEU A 69 -1.30 13.09 1.19
CA LEU A 69 -2.50 12.58 1.83
C LEU A 69 -2.62 13.11 3.27
N PRO A 70 -3.83 13.27 3.81
CA PRO A 70 -4.04 13.55 5.22
C PRO A 70 -3.44 12.42 6.09
N LYS A 71 -3.00 12.73 7.31
CA LYS A 71 -2.35 11.75 8.21
C LYS A 71 -3.21 10.52 8.52
N ASN A 72 -4.53 10.69 8.61
CA ASN A 72 -5.48 9.58 8.80
C ASN A 72 -5.55 8.63 7.61
N LEU A 73 -5.04 9.03 6.44
CA LEU A 73 -4.96 8.23 5.22
C LEU A 73 -3.56 7.73 4.91
N ASN A 74 -2.69 7.62 5.92
CA ASN A 74 -1.46 6.86 5.75
C ASN A 74 -1.81 5.39 5.45
N PRO A 75 -1.41 4.82 4.28
CA PRO A 75 -1.92 3.53 3.87
C PRO A 75 -1.46 2.38 4.77
N GLN A 76 -2.38 1.50 5.11
CA GLN A 76 -2.08 0.21 5.69
C GLN A 76 -1.74 -0.76 4.56
N LEU A 77 -0.59 -1.39 4.64
CA LEU A 77 -0.03 -2.18 3.55
C LEU A 77 -0.03 -3.67 3.88
N ILE A 78 -0.30 -4.49 2.87
CA ILE A 78 -0.04 -5.92 2.90
C ILE A 78 0.50 -6.36 1.55
N ILE A 79 1.41 -7.34 1.55
CA ILE A 79 2.05 -7.81 0.33
C ILE A 79 1.19 -8.80 -0.45
N GLY A 80 1.47 -8.92 -1.75
CA GLY A 80 0.94 -9.93 -2.66
C GLY A 80 2.04 -10.80 -3.26
N ASN A 81 1.70 -11.61 -4.24
CA ASN A 81 2.64 -12.59 -4.82
C ASN A 81 3.73 -11.97 -5.71
N HIS A 82 3.56 -10.75 -6.20
CA HIS A 82 4.62 -10.01 -6.90
C HIS A 82 5.60 -9.33 -5.95
N ASP A 83 5.22 -9.14 -4.70
CA ASP A 83 6.06 -8.50 -3.70
C ASP A 83 7.10 -9.47 -3.12
N ASN A 84 8.25 -8.93 -2.68
CA ASN A 84 9.28 -9.64 -1.96
C ASN A 84 9.21 -9.26 -0.47
N ARG A 85 8.90 -10.22 0.41
CA ARG A 85 8.69 -9.96 1.85
C ARG A 85 9.93 -9.37 2.52
N ASP A 86 11.11 -9.84 2.20
CA ASP A 86 12.35 -9.36 2.84
C ASP A 86 12.70 -7.96 2.36
N GLU A 87 12.61 -7.71 1.06
CA GLU A 87 12.83 -6.39 0.50
C GLU A 87 11.78 -5.38 0.99
N PHE A 88 10.51 -5.83 1.11
CA PHE A 88 9.44 -5.01 1.66
C PHE A 88 9.76 -4.56 3.09
N LYS A 89 10.18 -5.48 3.97
CA LYS A 89 10.56 -5.16 5.36
C LYS A 89 11.74 -4.18 5.45
N ILE A 90 12.68 -4.27 4.52
CA ILE A 90 13.81 -3.32 4.45
C ILE A 90 13.32 -1.92 4.11
N ASN A 91 12.41 -1.78 3.17
CA ASN A 91 11.87 -0.48 2.73
C ASN A 91 10.80 0.09 3.68
N PHE A 92 10.13 -0.78 4.45
CA PHE A 92 9.10 -0.42 5.45
C PHE A 92 9.47 -0.94 6.84
N PRO A 93 10.53 -0.40 7.48
CA PRO A 93 11.09 -0.96 8.72
C PRO A 93 10.14 -0.92 9.91
N ASN A 94 9.08 -0.12 9.84
CA ASN A 94 8.06 0.00 10.90
C ASN A 94 6.82 -0.86 10.64
N ILE A 95 6.83 -1.70 9.59
CA ILE A 95 5.70 -2.59 9.32
C ILE A 95 5.58 -3.64 10.42
N GLU A 96 4.36 -3.87 10.88
CA GLU A 96 4.09 -4.88 11.89
C GLU A 96 4.18 -6.29 11.29
N THR A 97 4.86 -7.20 12.01
CA THR A 97 4.99 -8.61 11.63
C THR A 97 4.60 -9.50 12.80
N ASP A 98 4.18 -10.72 12.49
CA ASP A 98 4.00 -11.75 13.50
C ASP A 98 5.35 -12.34 13.96
N PRO A 99 5.37 -13.22 15.00
CA PRO A 99 6.60 -13.85 15.47
C PRO A 99 7.33 -14.72 14.44
N ASN A 100 6.64 -15.15 13.38
CA ASN A 100 7.21 -15.94 12.27
C ASN A 100 7.74 -15.08 11.11
N GLY A 101 7.56 -13.75 11.20
CA GLY A 101 8.03 -12.80 10.22
C GLY A 101 7.07 -12.54 9.04
N PHE A 102 5.83 -13.03 9.13
CA PHE A 102 4.78 -12.68 8.18
C PHE A 102 4.28 -11.25 8.43
N ILE A 103 3.98 -10.54 7.36
CA ILE A 103 3.43 -9.17 7.44
C ILE A 103 1.94 -9.29 7.71
N GLN A 104 1.59 -9.51 8.98
CA GLN A 104 0.20 -9.61 9.39
C GLN A 104 -0.02 -8.92 10.74
N TYR A 105 -1.13 -8.20 10.83
CA TYR A 105 -1.44 -7.34 11.97
C TYR A 105 -2.92 -6.99 11.99
N PHE A 106 -3.35 -6.21 12.97
CA PHE A 106 -4.71 -5.70 13.03
C PHE A 106 -4.73 -4.20 13.34
N LYS A 107 -5.84 -3.57 12.99
CA LYS A 107 -6.16 -2.18 13.39
C LYS A 107 -7.56 -2.16 13.97
N ASP A 108 -7.67 -1.56 15.15
CA ASP A 108 -8.97 -1.32 15.79
C ASP A 108 -9.44 0.09 15.45
N ILE A 109 -10.67 0.19 14.92
CA ILE A 109 -11.34 1.46 14.61
C ILE A 109 -12.75 1.36 15.20
N ASP A 110 -13.06 2.26 16.14
CA ASP A 110 -14.27 2.22 16.93
C ASP A 110 -14.43 0.85 17.63
N ASN A 111 -15.50 0.14 17.34
CA ASN A 111 -15.79 -1.19 17.90
C ASN A 111 -15.51 -2.35 16.90
N LYS A 112 -14.69 -2.10 15.88
CA LYS A 112 -14.37 -3.08 14.84
C LYS A 112 -12.88 -3.33 14.76
N ARG A 113 -12.52 -4.59 14.53
CA ARG A 113 -11.14 -5.01 14.26
C ARG A 113 -10.99 -5.39 12.79
N LEU A 114 -10.07 -4.71 12.13
CA LEU A 114 -9.64 -5.01 10.77
C LEU A 114 -8.36 -5.85 10.85
N ILE A 115 -8.38 -7.03 10.23
CA ILE A 115 -7.27 -7.97 10.27
C ILE A 115 -6.62 -7.99 8.88
N PHE A 116 -5.32 -7.78 8.85
CA PHE A 116 -4.49 -7.85 7.65
C PHE A 116 -3.70 -9.16 7.69
N ILE A 117 -3.87 -10.00 6.69
CA ILE A 117 -3.28 -11.35 6.65
C ILE A 117 -2.37 -11.48 5.43
N ASP A 118 -1.13 -11.86 5.69
CA ASP A 118 -0.13 -12.19 4.67
C ASP A 118 -0.37 -13.65 4.22
N THR A 119 -0.81 -13.80 2.97
CA THR A 119 -1.09 -15.11 2.34
C THR A 119 -0.05 -15.50 1.28
N ASN A 120 1.04 -14.75 1.18
CA ASN A 120 2.11 -14.96 0.20
C ASN A 120 3.15 -15.99 0.67
#